data_003cd975d3feb1ad0061bca3c88f784e
#
_entry.id   003cd975d3feb1ad0061bca3c88f784e
#
_cell.length_a   1.000
_cell.length_b   1.000
_cell.length_c   1.000
_cell.angle_alpha   90.00
_cell.angle_beta   90.00
_cell.angle_gamma   90.00
#
_symmetry.space_group_name_H-M   'P 1'
#
loop_
_entity.id
_entity.type
_entity.pdbx_description
1 polymer ?
#
loop_
_entity_poly.entity_id
_entity_poly.type
_entity_poly.pdbx_seq_one_letter_code
_entity_poly.pdbx_strand_id
1 'polypeptide(L)'
;MSATHLFLAAPAAAFGEVSTGLRIARALAASGDRVVFLAGADVAVLFEGTGIAHQAIDAEIFSLQRFVTRLIERERCASLTLVDVTSVYLTLDPIGVPLDFLERLAIPVIALDFWNLRQAGPQWDFGRDAPPIPPPARAFERRLLPVPIARPDAGKGVFAALPERGERPPARGAVRAELGLGADDRLVIVPTSRWQLPELQQWKHHARLARQVPVWLAATLARLGERVRLLHVGPQRSPAWEAWGSRYRFEGQVAPARLQDLMEAADLLLSLNTTATTGFTAITAGLPAVVVMNSHAGSADELVQARPGASDGLRAWLADAAPLHPFRLWPLGLFGFLTPVLEDNPFAETFRAVELLDEEAMVETCRALLFDDSAAAALRDRQDRYRERVRALPGPAEAFRGWL
;
A
#
# COMPACT_ATOMS: atom_id res chain seq x y z
N MET A 1 24.73 -22.46 12.54
CA MET A 1 25.55 -21.80 11.49
C MET A 1 24.70 -20.70 10.88
N SER A 2 25.26 -19.50 10.68
CA SER A 2 24.60 -18.38 10.03
C SER A 2 24.33 -18.73 8.55
N ALA A 3 23.09 -18.61 8.10
CA ALA A 3 22.72 -18.81 6.71
C ALA A 3 22.71 -17.46 5.96
N THR A 4 22.96 -17.48 4.65
CA THR A 4 22.79 -16.31 3.81
C THR A 4 21.53 -16.46 2.99
N HIS A 5 20.70 -15.41 2.94
CA HIS A 5 19.45 -15.37 2.18
C HIS A 5 19.48 -14.24 1.16
N LEU A 6 19.01 -14.52 -0.05
CA LEU A 6 18.89 -13.53 -1.12
C LEU A 6 17.45 -13.07 -1.24
N PHE A 7 17.23 -11.75 -1.25
CA PHE A 7 15.93 -11.14 -1.45
C PHE A 7 15.94 -10.38 -2.78
N LEU A 8 15.01 -10.67 -3.66
CA LEU A 8 14.87 -10.06 -4.98
C LEU A 8 13.56 -9.29 -5.06
N ALA A 9 13.64 -7.96 -5.14
CA ALA A 9 12.53 -7.10 -5.51
C ALA A 9 12.64 -6.69 -6.98
N ALA A 10 11.50 -6.60 -7.67
CA ALA A 10 11.48 -6.05 -9.02
C ALA A 10 11.97 -4.59 -9.02
N PRO A 11 12.61 -4.10 -10.10
CA PRO A 11 13.08 -2.71 -10.17
C PRO A 11 11.98 -1.66 -9.97
N ALA A 12 10.74 -1.99 -10.33
CA ALA A 12 9.57 -1.15 -10.15
C ALA A 12 8.77 -1.47 -8.87
N ALA A 13 9.35 -2.23 -7.93
CA ALA A 13 8.67 -2.56 -6.68
C ALA A 13 8.34 -1.30 -5.88
N ALA A 14 7.14 -1.27 -5.32
CA ALA A 14 6.72 -0.13 -4.50
C ALA A 14 7.41 -0.14 -3.13
N PHE A 15 7.51 1.04 -2.52
CA PHE A 15 8.14 1.23 -1.20
C PHE A 15 7.57 0.31 -0.12
N GLY A 16 6.27 0.03 -0.16
CA GLY A 16 5.57 -0.80 0.82
C GLY A 16 6.04 -2.25 0.81
N GLU A 17 6.18 -2.82 -0.36
CA GLU A 17 6.62 -4.19 -0.59
C GLU A 17 8.07 -4.37 -0.15
N VAL A 18 8.94 -3.46 -0.58
CA VAL A 18 10.35 -3.47 -0.17
C VAL A 18 10.48 -3.28 1.34
N SER A 19 9.71 -2.38 1.94
CA SER A 19 9.70 -2.18 3.40
C SER A 19 9.30 -3.44 4.16
N THR A 20 8.34 -4.21 3.65
CA THR A 20 7.92 -5.47 4.28
C THR A 20 8.99 -6.55 4.12
N GLY A 21 9.59 -6.68 2.93
CA GLY A 21 10.75 -7.55 2.72
C GLY A 21 11.91 -7.20 3.65
N LEU A 22 12.17 -5.91 3.83
CA LEU A 22 13.23 -5.42 4.71
C LEU A 22 12.97 -5.74 6.19
N ARG A 23 11.70 -5.76 6.64
CA ARG A 23 11.37 -6.22 8.01
C ARG A 23 11.72 -7.68 8.21
N ILE A 24 11.42 -8.55 7.24
CA ILE A 24 11.82 -9.96 7.28
C ILE A 24 13.35 -10.04 7.33
N ALA A 25 14.04 -9.33 6.45
CA ALA A 25 15.49 -9.30 6.39
C ALA A 25 16.14 -8.89 7.72
N ARG A 26 15.61 -7.84 8.36
CA ARG A 26 16.07 -7.38 9.67
C ARG A 26 15.81 -8.40 10.79
N ALA A 27 14.64 -9.03 10.79
CA ALA A 27 14.32 -10.08 11.76
C ALA A 27 15.25 -11.29 11.62
N LEU A 28 15.61 -11.67 10.39
CA LEU A 28 16.60 -12.72 10.12
C LEU A 28 17.99 -12.30 10.58
N ALA A 29 18.42 -11.08 10.25
CA ALA A 29 19.71 -10.54 10.67
C ALA A 29 19.84 -10.46 12.20
N ALA A 30 18.79 -10.04 12.90
CA ALA A 30 18.74 -10.04 14.37
C ALA A 30 18.87 -11.47 14.97
N SER A 31 18.53 -12.48 14.20
CA SER A 31 18.69 -13.90 14.58
C SER A 31 20.02 -14.51 14.13
N GLY A 32 20.95 -13.71 13.59
CA GLY A 32 22.28 -14.12 13.19
C GLY A 32 22.43 -14.59 11.74
N ASP A 33 21.38 -14.51 10.92
CA ASP A 33 21.47 -14.81 9.50
C ASP A 33 21.94 -13.58 8.70
N ARG A 34 22.52 -13.81 7.54
CA ARG A 34 22.95 -12.74 6.62
C ARG A 34 21.91 -12.61 5.50
N VAL A 35 21.54 -11.37 5.18
CA VAL A 35 20.65 -11.08 4.05
C VAL A 35 21.33 -10.17 3.05
N VAL A 36 21.22 -10.54 1.76
CA VAL A 36 21.60 -9.70 0.62
C VAL A 36 20.31 -9.33 -0.10
N PHE A 37 20.10 -8.03 -0.30
CA PHE A 37 18.88 -7.53 -0.91
C PHE A 37 19.18 -6.95 -2.29
N LEU A 38 18.45 -7.40 -3.31
CA LEU A 38 18.48 -6.87 -4.66
C LEU A 38 17.20 -6.05 -4.89
N ALA A 39 17.33 -4.77 -5.20
CA ALA A 39 16.19 -3.90 -5.47
C ALA A 39 16.60 -2.73 -6.36
N GLY A 40 15.67 -1.99 -6.92
CA GLY A 40 15.94 -0.80 -7.70
C GLY A 40 16.70 0.27 -6.90
N ALA A 41 17.46 1.13 -7.59
CA ALA A 41 18.20 2.22 -6.96
C ALA A 41 17.29 3.26 -6.28
N ASP A 42 16.06 3.42 -6.76
CA ASP A 42 15.06 4.36 -6.26
C ASP A 42 14.53 4.05 -4.86
N VAL A 43 14.70 2.81 -4.38
CA VAL A 43 14.34 2.40 -3.01
C VAL A 43 15.54 2.36 -2.05
N ALA A 44 16.74 2.78 -2.48
CA ALA A 44 17.97 2.73 -1.68
C ALA A 44 17.83 3.42 -0.31
N VAL A 45 17.07 4.51 -0.24
CA VAL A 45 16.80 5.26 1.00
C VAL A 45 16.19 4.38 2.11
N LEU A 46 15.50 3.30 1.76
CA LEU A 46 14.92 2.38 2.75
C LEU A 46 15.97 1.54 3.49
N PHE A 47 17.16 1.42 2.92
CA PHE A 47 18.26 0.61 3.48
C PHE A 47 19.20 1.41 4.37
N GLU A 48 19.10 2.74 4.37
CA GLU A 48 19.94 3.61 5.18
C GLU A 48 19.81 3.27 6.67
N GLY A 49 20.94 3.06 7.34
CA GLY A 49 20.98 2.74 8.77
C GLY A 49 20.44 1.35 9.16
N THR A 50 20.05 0.49 8.21
CA THR A 50 19.46 -0.83 8.51
C THR A 50 20.49 -1.93 8.76
N GLY A 51 21.72 -1.77 8.28
CA GLY A 51 22.75 -2.83 8.28
C GLY A 51 22.52 -3.96 7.29
N ILE A 52 21.46 -3.90 6.47
CA ILE A 52 21.17 -4.90 5.43
C ILE A 52 21.95 -4.56 4.16
N ALA A 53 22.72 -5.53 3.64
CA ALA A 53 23.44 -5.37 2.38
C ALA A 53 22.44 -5.19 1.22
N HIS A 54 22.55 -4.07 0.52
CA HIS A 54 21.74 -3.73 -0.65
C HIS A 54 22.60 -3.63 -1.89
N GLN A 55 22.15 -4.26 -2.98
CA GLN A 55 22.74 -4.11 -4.30
C GLN A 55 21.65 -3.62 -5.26
N ALA A 56 21.91 -2.50 -5.90
CA ALA A 56 20.98 -1.95 -6.88
C ALA A 56 20.90 -2.83 -8.13
N ILE A 57 19.67 -3.00 -8.64
CA ILE A 57 19.38 -3.64 -9.93
C ILE A 57 18.85 -2.56 -10.85
N ASP A 58 19.48 -2.39 -12.02
CA ASP A 58 18.95 -1.55 -13.07
C ASP A 58 17.99 -2.35 -13.97
N ALA A 59 16.98 -1.67 -14.51
CA ALA A 59 16.01 -2.29 -15.44
C ALA A 59 16.65 -2.84 -16.71
N GLU A 60 17.88 -2.44 -17.01
CA GLU A 60 18.67 -2.88 -18.19
C GLU A 60 19.41 -4.21 -17.97
N ILE A 61 19.15 -4.96 -16.90
CA ILE A 61 19.82 -6.24 -16.69
C ILE A 61 19.30 -7.29 -17.68
N PHE A 62 19.92 -7.32 -18.84
CA PHE A 62 19.67 -8.30 -19.93
C PHE A 62 19.94 -9.77 -19.55
N SER A 63 20.41 -10.06 -18.33
CA SER A 63 20.67 -11.40 -17.87
C SER A 63 20.44 -11.57 -16.36
N LEU A 64 19.25 -11.20 -15.90
CA LEU A 64 18.86 -11.35 -14.47
C LEU A 64 19.13 -12.78 -13.97
N GLN A 65 18.80 -13.80 -14.77
CA GLN A 65 19.09 -15.19 -14.44
C GLN A 65 20.57 -15.41 -14.10
N ARG A 66 21.48 -15.01 -14.99
CA ARG A 66 22.92 -15.19 -14.76
C ARG A 66 23.43 -14.44 -13.54
N PHE A 67 22.90 -13.23 -13.35
CA PHE A 67 23.28 -12.38 -12.23
C PHE A 67 22.84 -13.01 -10.91
N VAL A 68 21.57 -13.40 -10.80
CA VAL A 68 21.00 -14.04 -9.60
C VAL A 68 21.69 -15.37 -9.31
N THR A 69 21.89 -16.22 -10.32
CA THR A 69 22.57 -17.52 -10.15
C THR A 69 23.99 -17.35 -9.64
N ARG A 70 24.79 -16.46 -10.24
CA ARG A 70 26.17 -16.16 -9.78
C ARG A 70 26.21 -15.62 -8.36
N LEU A 71 25.23 -14.78 -8.01
CA LEU A 71 25.17 -14.22 -6.67
C LEU A 71 24.82 -15.31 -5.64
N ILE A 72 23.88 -16.21 -5.94
CA ILE A 72 23.54 -17.36 -5.11
C ILE A 72 24.77 -18.21 -4.86
N GLU A 73 25.54 -18.52 -5.90
CA GLU A 73 26.77 -19.31 -5.80
C GLU A 73 27.85 -18.61 -4.99
N ARG A 74 28.14 -17.34 -5.32
CA ARG A 74 29.16 -16.53 -4.67
C ARG A 74 28.91 -16.38 -3.17
N GLU A 75 27.68 -16.04 -2.81
CA GLU A 75 27.27 -15.77 -1.43
C GLU A 75 26.85 -17.06 -0.70
N ARG A 76 26.79 -18.20 -1.39
CA ARG A 76 26.33 -19.49 -0.87
C ARG A 76 24.95 -19.38 -0.22
N CYS A 77 24.00 -18.78 -0.96
CA CYS A 77 22.66 -18.51 -0.43
C CYS A 77 21.90 -19.80 -0.13
N ALA A 78 21.26 -19.84 1.02
CA ALA A 78 20.41 -20.95 1.46
C ALA A 78 18.98 -20.86 0.90
N SER A 79 18.54 -19.67 0.47
CA SER A 79 17.23 -19.45 -0.16
C SER A 79 17.22 -18.17 -1.00
N LEU A 80 16.25 -18.10 -1.92
CA LEU A 80 15.86 -16.88 -2.65
C LEU A 80 14.44 -16.48 -2.25
N THR A 81 14.23 -15.23 -1.89
CA THR A 81 12.91 -14.66 -1.64
C THR A 81 12.54 -13.67 -2.74
N LEU A 82 11.41 -13.89 -3.40
CA LEU A 82 10.80 -12.92 -4.32
C LEU A 82 10.00 -11.92 -3.50
N VAL A 83 10.49 -10.70 -3.40
CA VAL A 83 9.80 -9.62 -2.68
C VAL A 83 8.71 -9.06 -3.58
N ASP A 84 7.46 -9.34 -3.23
CA ASP A 84 6.27 -9.17 -4.07
C ASP A 84 6.34 -9.97 -5.37
N VAL A 85 5.93 -11.22 -5.27
CA VAL A 85 5.91 -12.15 -6.42
C VAL A 85 5.13 -11.58 -7.61
N THR A 86 4.07 -10.81 -7.35
CA THR A 86 3.25 -10.21 -8.40
C THR A 86 4.05 -9.18 -9.20
N SER A 87 4.70 -8.24 -8.51
CA SER A 87 5.54 -7.23 -9.18
C SER A 87 6.69 -7.86 -9.96
N VAL A 88 7.29 -8.94 -9.45
CA VAL A 88 8.33 -9.68 -10.18
C VAL A 88 7.81 -10.19 -11.52
N TYR A 89 6.66 -10.88 -11.54
CA TYR A 89 6.12 -11.43 -12.77
C TYR A 89 5.54 -10.35 -13.69
N LEU A 90 4.77 -9.39 -13.16
CA LEU A 90 4.15 -8.34 -13.98
C LEU A 90 5.14 -7.32 -14.54
N THR A 91 6.32 -7.20 -13.95
CA THR A 91 7.34 -6.25 -14.42
C THR A 91 8.36 -6.89 -15.35
N LEU A 92 8.82 -8.10 -15.02
CA LEU A 92 9.94 -8.73 -15.73
C LEU A 92 9.49 -9.59 -16.92
N ASP A 93 8.37 -10.31 -16.80
CA ASP A 93 7.84 -11.16 -17.86
C ASP A 93 7.47 -10.36 -19.13
N PRO A 94 6.75 -9.23 -19.06
CA PRO A 94 6.41 -8.42 -20.24
C PRO A 94 7.60 -7.83 -20.99
N ILE A 95 8.74 -7.63 -20.31
CA ILE A 95 9.97 -7.16 -20.96
C ILE A 95 10.88 -8.31 -21.43
N GLY A 96 10.35 -9.54 -21.42
CA GLY A 96 11.03 -10.72 -21.93
C GLY A 96 12.15 -11.26 -21.04
N VAL A 97 12.16 -10.94 -19.76
CA VAL A 97 13.09 -11.56 -18.80
C VAL A 97 12.56 -12.95 -18.43
N PRO A 98 13.25 -14.03 -18.82
CA PRO A 98 12.80 -15.39 -18.48
C PRO A 98 12.81 -15.61 -16.97
N LEU A 99 11.70 -16.08 -16.41
CA LEU A 99 11.57 -16.38 -14.98
C LEU A 99 11.52 -17.89 -14.67
N ASP A 100 11.49 -18.75 -15.68
CA ASP A 100 11.49 -20.22 -15.59
C ASP A 100 12.72 -20.78 -14.88
N PHE A 101 13.83 -20.03 -14.81
CA PHE A 101 15.02 -20.43 -14.06
C PHE A 101 14.74 -20.54 -12.55
N LEU A 102 13.74 -19.85 -12.02
CA LEU A 102 13.38 -19.88 -10.59
C LEU A 102 12.99 -21.30 -10.16
N GLU A 103 12.33 -22.06 -11.04
CA GLU A 103 11.92 -23.43 -10.78
C GLU A 103 13.10 -24.40 -10.80
N ARG A 104 14.22 -24.04 -11.46
CA ARG A 104 15.42 -24.85 -11.60
C ARG A 104 16.50 -24.57 -10.56
N LEU A 105 16.27 -23.61 -9.66
CA LEU A 105 17.21 -23.33 -8.59
C LEU A 105 17.29 -24.49 -7.60
N ALA A 106 18.50 -24.85 -7.21
CA ALA A 106 18.75 -25.91 -6.23
C ALA A 106 18.42 -25.51 -4.78
N ILE A 107 18.05 -24.26 -4.56
CA ILE A 107 17.69 -23.71 -3.26
C ILE A 107 16.19 -23.38 -3.21
N PRO A 108 15.57 -23.36 -2.01
CA PRO A 108 14.20 -22.93 -1.85
C PRO A 108 13.94 -21.52 -2.42
N VAL A 109 12.91 -21.39 -3.25
CA VAL A 109 12.36 -20.09 -3.66
C VAL A 109 11.11 -19.82 -2.84
N ILE A 110 11.09 -18.69 -2.14
CA ILE A 110 10.00 -18.27 -1.26
C ILE A 110 9.35 -17.04 -1.87
N ALA A 111 8.05 -17.06 -2.07
CA ALA A 111 7.29 -15.93 -2.60
C ALA A 111 6.72 -15.09 -1.45
N LEU A 112 7.08 -13.82 -1.36
CA LEU A 112 6.35 -12.86 -0.54
C LEU A 112 5.11 -12.43 -1.33
N ASP A 113 3.96 -12.94 -0.94
CA ASP A 113 2.69 -12.83 -1.64
C ASP A 113 1.75 -11.88 -0.90
N PHE A 114 1.81 -10.60 -1.26
CA PHE A 114 1.01 -9.55 -0.64
C PHE A 114 -0.49 -9.70 -0.87
N TRP A 115 -0.85 -10.36 -1.96
CA TRP A 115 -2.22 -10.38 -2.46
C TRP A 115 -2.94 -11.68 -2.12
N ASN A 116 -2.24 -12.64 -1.54
CA ASN A 116 -2.73 -14.02 -1.39
C ASN A 116 -3.31 -14.55 -2.72
N LEU A 117 -2.46 -14.61 -3.74
CA LEU A 117 -2.83 -14.86 -5.14
C LEU A 117 -3.63 -16.16 -5.36
N ARG A 118 -3.55 -17.12 -4.44
CA ARG A 118 -4.38 -18.35 -4.54
C ARG A 118 -5.85 -18.08 -4.27
N GLN A 119 -6.17 -17.11 -3.41
CA GLN A 119 -7.53 -16.72 -3.06
C GLN A 119 -8.02 -15.52 -3.86
N ALA A 120 -7.12 -14.64 -4.27
CA ALA A 120 -7.44 -13.47 -5.08
C ALA A 120 -8.08 -13.85 -6.42
N GLY A 121 -8.80 -12.91 -7.02
CA GLY A 121 -9.37 -13.07 -8.36
C GLY A 121 -8.32 -13.48 -9.39
N PRO A 122 -8.70 -14.19 -10.45
CA PRO A 122 -7.75 -14.71 -11.44
C PRO A 122 -7.13 -13.64 -12.32
N GLN A 123 -7.74 -12.47 -12.36
CA GLN A 123 -7.38 -11.39 -13.25
C GLN A 123 -7.12 -10.12 -12.44
N TRP A 124 -6.01 -9.48 -12.75
CA TRP A 124 -5.68 -8.16 -12.24
C TRP A 124 -6.67 -7.14 -12.81
N ASP A 125 -7.46 -6.49 -11.98
CA ASP A 125 -8.50 -5.56 -12.43
C ASP A 125 -8.02 -4.10 -12.52
N PHE A 126 -6.75 -3.92 -12.79
CA PHE A 126 -6.10 -2.63 -12.94
C PHE A 126 -6.10 -2.18 -14.40
N GLY A 127 -6.91 -1.17 -14.70
CA GLY A 127 -7.03 -0.65 -16.06
C GLY A 127 -8.07 -1.36 -16.93
N ARG A 128 -8.20 -0.91 -18.18
CA ARG A 128 -9.19 -1.41 -19.13
C ARG A 128 -8.87 -2.82 -19.64
N ASP A 129 -7.59 -3.07 -19.85
CA ASP A 129 -7.05 -4.32 -20.41
C ASP A 129 -6.17 -5.02 -19.38
N ALA A 130 -6.74 -5.22 -18.19
CA ALA A 130 -6.03 -5.84 -17.08
C ALA A 130 -5.54 -7.26 -17.47
N PRO A 131 -4.23 -7.53 -17.40
CA PRO A 131 -3.72 -8.84 -17.76
C PRO A 131 -4.14 -9.90 -16.74
N PRO A 132 -4.26 -11.17 -17.14
CA PRO A 132 -4.40 -12.26 -16.20
C PRO A 132 -3.14 -12.35 -15.35
N ILE A 133 -3.30 -12.80 -14.11
CA ILE A 133 -2.15 -13.10 -13.26
C ILE A 133 -1.45 -14.33 -13.82
N PRO A 134 -0.14 -14.27 -14.08
CA PRO A 134 0.59 -15.42 -14.60
C PRO A 134 0.42 -16.66 -13.70
N PRO A 135 0.03 -17.83 -14.27
CA PRO A 135 -0.16 -19.04 -13.49
C PRO A 135 1.02 -19.41 -12.57
N PRO A 136 2.30 -19.27 -12.99
CA PRO A 136 3.44 -19.54 -12.12
C PRO A 136 3.46 -18.67 -10.87
N ALA A 137 3.05 -17.39 -10.95
CA ALA A 137 2.97 -16.50 -9.78
C ALA A 137 2.00 -17.02 -8.71
N ARG A 138 0.94 -17.73 -9.13
CA ARG A 138 -0.07 -18.35 -8.25
C ARG A 138 0.36 -19.73 -7.72
N ALA A 139 1.30 -20.39 -8.37
CA ALA A 139 1.67 -21.78 -8.10
C ALA A 139 2.66 -21.97 -6.96
N PHE A 140 3.35 -20.92 -6.52
CA PHE A 140 4.34 -21.04 -5.45
C PHE A 140 3.78 -21.74 -4.22
N GLU A 141 4.45 -22.81 -3.78
CA GLU A 141 4.08 -23.54 -2.56
C GLU A 141 4.57 -22.82 -1.31
N ARG A 142 5.83 -22.36 -1.34
CA ARG A 142 6.46 -21.63 -0.23
C ARG A 142 6.10 -20.16 -0.33
N ARG A 143 5.12 -19.76 0.48
CA ARG A 143 4.61 -18.38 0.46
C ARG A 143 4.63 -17.76 1.84
N LEU A 144 5.07 -16.52 1.89
CA LEU A 144 4.94 -15.62 3.04
C LEU A 144 3.75 -14.70 2.76
N LEU A 145 2.79 -14.72 3.64
CA LEU A 145 1.52 -14.02 3.52
C LEU A 145 1.45 -12.92 4.58
N PRO A 146 1.85 -11.69 4.24
CA PRO A 146 1.80 -10.61 5.21
C PRO A 146 0.34 -10.22 5.50
N VAL A 147 -0.04 -10.17 6.78
CA VAL A 147 -1.27 -9.46 7.12
C VAL A 147 -1.04 -7.96 6.85
N PRO A 148 -2.09 -7.20 6.54
CA PRO A 148 -3.49 -7.47 6.77
C PRO A 148 -4.27 -7.99 5.55
N ILE A 149 -3.68 -8.04 4.37
CA ILE A 149 -4.40 -8.53 3.19
C ILE A 149 -4.66 -10.02 3.34
N ALA A 150 -3.64 -10.81 3.68
CA ALA A 150 -3.91 -12.17 4.11
C ALA A 150 -4.68 -12.15 5.44
N ARG A 151 -5.70 -13.00 5.54
CA ARG A 151 -6.44 -13.19 6.80
C ARG A 151 -5.51 -13.78 7.86
N PRO A 152 -5.65 -13.41 9.13
CA PRO A 152 -4.84 -14.00 10.21
C PRO A 152 -4.94 -15.53 10.30
N ASP A 153 -6.02 -16.13 9.85
CA ASP A 153 -6.30 -17.57 9.85
C ASP A 153 -6.04 -18.26 8.50
N ALA A 154 -5.44 -17.59 7.54
CA ALA A 154 -5.22 -18.14 6.18
C ALA A 154 -4.19 -19.29 6.11
N GLY A 155 -3.59 -19.68 7.22
CA GLY A 155 -2.77 -20.88 7.33
C GLY A 155 -1.26 -20.64 7.32
N LYS A 156 -0.49 -21.62 6.84
CA LYS A 156 0.97 -21.60 6.88
C LYS A 156 1.55 -20.43 6.09
N GLY A 157 2.52 -19.73 6.66
CA GLY A 157 3.21 -18.60 6.05
C GLY A 157 2.59 -17.24 6.35
N VAL A 158 1.43 -17.21 7.03
CA VAL A 158 0.87 -15.94 7.53
C VAL A 158 1.73 -15.40 8.66
N PHE A 159 2.01 -14.10 8.64
CA PHE A 159 2.84 -13.47 9.66
C PHE A 159 2.43 -12.03 9.94
N ALA A 160 2.82 -11.56 11.13
CA ALA A 160 2.60 -10.20 11.54
C ALA A 160 3.49 -9.25 10.72
N ALA A 161 2.87 -8.48 9.82
CA ALA A 161 3.55 -7.47 9.00
C ALA A 161 3.28 -6.04 9.48
N LEU A 162 2.46 -5.85 10.49
CA LEU A 162 2.19 -4.53 11.05
C LEU A 162 3.49 -3.90 11.58
N PRO A 163 3.71 -2.59 11.35
CA PRO A 163 4.83 -1.90 11.95
C PRO A 163 4.75 -2.02 13.47
N GLU A 164 5.81 -2.49 14.09
CA GLU A 164 5.93 -2.39 15.53
C GLU A 164 6.11 -0.92 15.91
N ARG A 165 5.35 -0.49 16.90
CA ARG A 165 5.59 0.81 17.53
C ARG A 165 6.91 0.67 18.28
N GLY A 166 7.95 1.37 17.81
CA GLY A 166 9.21 1.45 18.54
C GLY A 166 8.98 2.03 19.96
N GLU A 167 9.93 1.84 20.86
CA GLU A 167 9.90 2.37 22.25
C GLU A 167 9.91 3.91 22.33
N ARG A 168 9.80 4.59 21.20
CA ARG A 168 9.81 6.07 21.14
C ARG A 168 8.52 6.63 21.78
N PRO A 169 8.64 7.68 22.60
CA PRO A 169 7.45 8.35 23.12
C PRO A 169 6.62 8.96 21.99
N PRO A 170 5.28 9.06 22.15
CA PRO A 170 4.43 9.69 21.14
C PRO A 170 4.89 11.11 20.81
N ALA A 171 5.15 11.36 19.54
CA ALA A 171 5.60 12.66 19.07
C ALA A 171 4.43 13.63 18.75
N ARG A 172 3.17 13.22 18.98
CA ARG A 172 1.96 13.94 18.56
C ARG A 172 2.01 15.45 18.83
N GLY A 173 2.27 15.86 20.08
CA GLY A 173 2.29 17.28 20.44
C GLY A 173 3.38 18.06 19.74
N ALA A 174 4.59 17.51 19.67
CA ALA A 174 5.74 18.15 19.01
C ALA A 174 5.51 18.28 17.50
N VAL A 175 5.02 17.23 16.84
CA VAL A 175 4.74 17.25 15.42
C VAL A 175 3.57 18.18 15.08
N ARG A 176 2.52 18.23 15.89
CA ARG A 176 1.43 19.20 15.68
C ARG A 176 1.91 20.65 15.82
N ALA A 177 2.78 20.94 16.78
CA ALA A 177 3.40 22.26 16.92
C ALA A 177 4.29 22.62 15.72
N GLU A 178 5.11 21.66 15.25
CA GLU A 178 5.93 21.79 14.02
C GLU A 178 5.06 22.09 12.79
N LEU A 179 3.90 21.43 12.69
CA LEU A 179 2.94 21.66 11.61
C LEU A 179 2.11 22.95 11.78
N GLY A 180 2.28 23.67 12.89
CA GLY A 180 1.55 24.91 13.17
C GLY A 180 0.06 24.70 13.47
N LEU A 181 -0.31 23.52 14.01
CA LEU A 181 -1.71 23.18 14.27
C LEU A 181 -2.17 23.71 15.62
N GLY A 182 -3.32 24.36 15.62
CA GLY A 182 -4.04 24.76 16.82
C GLY A 182 -4.71 23.57 17.54
N ALA A 183 -5.17 23.79 18.75
CA ALA A 183 -5.84 22.75 19.56
C ALA A 183 -7.12 22.23 18.88
N ASP A 184 -7.86 23.09 18.22
CA ASP A 184 -9.13 22.76 17.55
C ASP A 184 -8.96 22.26 16.10
N ASP A 185 -7.74 22.35 15.55
CA ASP A 185 -7.49 21.88 14.19
C ASP A 185 -7.61 20.35 14.12
N ARG A 186 -8.15 19.88 13.01
CA ARG A 186 -8.26 18.46 12.66
C ARG A 186 -7.39 18.15 11.45
N LEU A 187 -6.41 17.29 11.65
CA LEU A 187 -5.44 16.95 10.62
C LEU A 187 -5.87 15.69 9.86
N VAL A 188 -6.15 15.85 8.58
CA VAL A 188 -6.35 14.73 7.64
C VAL A 188 -5.04 14.47 6.91
N ILE A 189 -4.49 13.27 7.04
CA ILE A 189 -3.30 12.84 6.29
C ILE A 189 -3.72 12.03 5.06
N VAL A 190 -3.17 12.41 3.90
CA VAL A 190 -3.43 11.74 2.61
C VAL A 190 -2.10 11.31 2.02
N PRO A 191 -1.69 10.06 2.24
CA PRO A 191 -0.51 9.52 1.59
C PRO A 191 -0.81 9.12 0.16
N THR A 192 0.14 9.37 -0.74
CA THR A 192 0.11 8.94 -2.13
C THR A 192 1.41 8.29 -2.52
N SER A 193 1.35 7.28 -3.39
CA SER A 193 2.53 6.59 -3.91
C SER A 193 2.90 7.08 -5.32
N ARG A 194 4.10 6.74 -5.79
CA ARG A 194 4.60 7.09 -7.12
C ARG A 194 3.66 6.64 -8.23
N TRP A 195 3.21 5.39 -8.16
CA TRP A 195 2.33 4.83 -9.19
C TRP A 195 0.95 5.51 -9.23
N GLN A 196 0.51 6.10 -8.12
CA GLN A 196 -0.79 6.78 -8.03
C GLN A 196 -0.84 8.13 -8.72
N LEU A 197 0.22 8.89 -8.76
CA LEU A 197 0.26 10.24 -9.31
C LEU A 197 1.20 10.35 -10.52
N PRO A 198 2.55 10.33 -10.37
CA PRO A 198 3.41 10.61 -11.51
C PRO A 198 3.37 9.52 -12.59
N GLU A 199 3.26 8.23 -12.21
CA GLU A 199 3.27 7.14 -13.20
C GLU A 199 1.96 7.03 -13.96
N LEU A 200 0.80 7.13 -13.29
CA LEU A 200 -0.49 7.14 -13.97
C LEU A 200 -0.67 8.33 -14.92
N GLN A 201 -0.03 9.46 -14.64
CA GLN A 201 -0.07 10.61 -15.56
C GLN A 201 0.59 10.33 -16.91
N GLN A 202 1.47 9.33 -16.99
CA GLN A 202 2.11 8.92 -18.24
C GLN A 202 1.20 8.00 -19.09
N TRP A 203 0.19 7.38 -18.49
CA TRP A 203 -0.71 6.46 -19.18
C TRP A 203 -1.89 7.23 -19.77
N LYS A 204 -1.96 7.30 -21.13
CA LYS A 204 -2.93 8.14 -21.86
C LYS A 204 -4.37 8.11 -21.34
N HIS A 205 -4.86 6.91 -20.99
CA HIS A 205 -6.25 6.73 -20.52
C HIS A 205 -6.44 7.08 -19.03
N HIS A 206 -5.40 6.99 -18.21
CA HIS A 206 -5.48 7.23 -16.78
C HIS A 206 -5.00 8.62 -16.35
N ALA A 207 -4.19 9.27 -17.20
CA ALA A 207 -3.61 10.59 -16.89
C ALA A 207 -4.67 11.64 -16.53
N ARG A 208 -5.81 11.63 -17.22
CA ARG A 208 -6.90 12.57 -16.96
C ARG A 208 -7.54 12.34 -15.60
N LEU A 209 -7.87 11.08 -15.29
CA LEU A 209 -8.46 10.72 -14.01
C LEU A 209 -7.49 10.94 -12.85
N ALA A 210 -6.21 10.58 -13.01
CA ALA A 210 -5.18 10.84 -12.01
C ALA A 210 -5.05 12.34 -11.65
N ARG A 211 -5.33 13.23 -12.60
CA ARG A 211 -5.36 14.68 -12.33
C ARG A 211 -6.66 15.15 -11.70
N GLN A 212 -7.78 14.53 -12.05
CA GLN A 212 -9.10 14.99 -11.62
C GLN A 212 -9.54 14.45 -10.26
N VAL A 213 -9.14 13.23 -9.88
CA VAL A 213 -9.46 12.68 -8.55
C VAL A 213 -8.98 13.59 -7.41
N PRO A 214 -7.76 14.13 -7.41
CA PRO A 214 -7.35 15.11 -6.41
C PRO A 214 -8.20 16.39 -6.39
N VAL A 215 -8.70 16.85 -7.54
CA VAL A 215 -9.59 18.04 -7.63
C VAL A 215 -10.92 17.74 -6.96
N TRP A 216 -11.53 16.61 -7.28
CA TRP A 216 -12.76 16.17 -6.63
C TRP A 216 -12.59 16.03 -5.12
N LEU A 217 -11.53 15.38 -4.66
CA LEU A 217 -11.25 15.19 -3.24
C LEU A 217 -11.07 16.55 -2.54
N ALA A 218 -10.32 17.48 -3.15
CA ALA A 218 -10.11 18.80 -2.58
C ALA A 218 -11.43 19.53 -2.35
N ALA A 219 -12.32 19.52 -3.35
CA ALA A 219 -13.62 20.16 -3.27
C ALA A 219 -14.51 19.49 -2.21
N THR A 220 -14.54 18.15 -2.19
CA THR A 220 -15.35 17.38 -1.24
C THR A 220 -14.90 17.60 0.20
N LEU A 221 -13.60 17.48 0.47
CA LEU A 221 -13.04 17.66 1.81
C LEU A 221 -13.15 19.12 2.31
N ALA A 222 -13.16 20.10 1.42
CA ALA A 222 -13.35 21.50 1.81
C ALA A 222 -14.70 21.75 2.52
N ARG A 223 -15.70 20.91 2.25
CA ARG A 223 -17.02 20.94 2.91
C ARG A 223 -16.97 20.55 4.40
N LEU A 224 -15.85 20.01 4.88
CA LEU A 224 -15.65 19.70 6.30
C LEU A 224 -15.41 20.94 7.16
N GLY A 225 -15.10 22.09 6.55
CA GLY A 225 -14.97 23.37 7.22
C GLY A 225 -13.51 23.81 7.50
N GLU A 226 -13.39 25.01 8.06
CA GLU A 226 -12.13 25.75 8.18
C GLU A 226 -11.15 25.18 9.22
N ARG A 227 -11.63 24.31 10.14
CA ARG A 227 -10.76 23.65 11.14
C ARG A 227 -10.00 22.45 10.58
N VAL A 228 -10.35 22.01 9.37
CA VAL A 228 -9.67 20.85 8.76
C VAL A 228 -8.41 21.29 8.06
N ARG A 229 -7.30 20.65 8.40
CA ARG A 229 -5.98 20.79 7.78
C ARG A 229 -5.67 19.55 6.97
N LEU A 230 -5.06 19.71 5.81
CA LEU A 230 -4.69 18.64 4.91
C LEU A 230 -3.17 18.48 4.86
N LEU A 231 -2.68 17.33 5.26
CA LEU A 231 -1.29 16.92 5.11
C LEU A 231 -1.17 15.89 3.99
N HIS A 232 -0.55 16.27 2.91
CA HIS A 232 -0.24 15.35 1.81
C HIS A 232 1.19 14.83 1.95
N VAL A 233 1.35 13.52 1.97
CA VAL A 233 2.65 12.86 1.99
C VAL A 233 2.80 12.05 0.71
N GLY A 234 3.83 12.33 -0.09
CA GLY A 234 3.98 11.63 -1.36
C GLY A 234 5.11 12.16 -2.24
N PRO A 235 5.30 11.58 -3.42
CA PRO A 235 6.43 11.93 -4.30
C PRO A 235 6.28 13.29 -4.97
N GLN A 236 5.06 13.81 -5.09
CA GLN A 236 4.75 15.01 -5.83
C GLN A 236 3.60 15.78 -5.20
N ARG A 237 3.69 17.11 -5.18
CA ARG A 237 2.58 18.00 -4.81
C ARG A 237 1.40 17.83 -5.77
N SER A 238 0.19 18.01 -5.24
CA SER A 238 -1.01 18.09 -6.06
C SER A 238 -1.45 19.54 -6.19
N PRO A 239 -1.45 20.14 -7.39
CA PRO A 239 -1.92 21.51 -7.60
C PRO A 239 -3.36 21.73 -7.15
N ALA A 240 -4.20 20.70 -7.23
CA ALA A 240 -5.58 20.77 -6.79
C ALA A 240 -5.74 21.09 -5.29
N TRP A 241 -4.76 20.71 -4.47
CA TRP A 241 -4.80 20.94 -3.03
C TRP A 241 -4.16 22.25 -2.61
N GLU A 242 -3.40 22.89 -3.48
CA GLU A 242 -2.83 24.21 -3.21
C GLU A 242 -3.91 25.30 -3.03
N ALA A 243 -5.10 25.08 -3.58
CA ALA A 243 -6.26 25.95 -3.35
C ALA A 243 -6.69 26.05 -1.86
N TRP A 244 -6.24 25.11 -1.01
CA TRP A 244 -6.46 25.15 0.44
C TRP A 244 -5.59 26.19 1.16
N GLY A 245 -4.59 26.80 0.47
CA GLY A 245 -3.71 27.81 1.02
C GLY A 245 -2.97 27.33 2.27
N SER A 246 -3.04 28.09 3.37
CA SER A 246 -2.38 27.76 4.63
C SER A 246 -2.90 26.50 5.33
N ARG A 247 -4.05 25.98 4.89
CA ARG A 247 -4.62 24.72 5.42
C ARG A 247 -4.04 23.48 4.75
N TYR A 248 -3.25 23.63 3.69
CA TYR A 248 -2.57 22.54 3.01
C TYR A 248 -1.08 22.54 3.31
N ARG A 249 -0.57 21.39 3.68
CA ARG A 249 0.86 21.12 3.82
C ARG A 249 1.25 19.89 3.01
N PHE A 250 2.41 19.98 2.38
CA PHE A 250 3.02 18.89 1.65
C PHE A 250 4.33 18.48 2.30
N GLU A 251 4.45 17.21 2.59
CA GLU A 251 5.71 16.53 2.90
C GLU A 251 6.07 15.63 1.72
N GLY A 252 7.31 15.68 1.28
CA GLY A 252 7.81 14.77 0.24
C GLY A 252 7.77 13.31 0.66
N GLN A 253 8.53 12.48 -0.02
CA GLN A 253 8.79 11.13 0.47
C GLN A 253 9.57 11.22 1.78
N VAL A 254 9.05 10.57 2.81
CA VAL A 254 9.63 10.60 4.16
C VAL A 254 10.10 9.22 4.59
N ALA A 255 11.07 9.18 5.49
CA ALA A 255 11.49 7.94 6.13
C ALA A 255 10.33 7.30 6.93
N PRO A 256 10.31 5.97 7.10
CA PRO A 256 9.24 5.26 7.81
C PRO A 256 8.97 5.80 9.21
N ALA A 257 10.00 6.18 9.96
CA ALA A 257 9.85 6.75 11.29
C ALA A 257 9.12 8.11 11.27
N ARG A 258 9.45 8.97 10.29
CA ARG A 258 8.75 10.26 10.11
C ARG A 258 7.30 10.05 9.71
N LEU A 259 7.02 9.11 8.81
CA LEU A 259 5.65 8.77 8.45
C LEU A 259 4.83 8.34 9.67
N GLN A 260 5.41 7.53 10.54
CA GLN A 260 4.75 7.14 11.80
C GLN A 260 4.47 8.35 12.70
N ASP A 261 5.43 9.25 12.89
CA ASP A 261 5.26 10.48 13.66
C ASP A 261 4.11 11.34 13.10
N LEU A 262 4.02 11.46 11.77
CA LEU A 262 2.96 12.19 11.07
C LEU A 262 1.59 11.51 11.24
N MET A 263 1.53 10.17 11.18
CA MET A 263 0.31 9.41 11.44
C MET A 263 -0.18 9.58 12.89
N GLU A 264 0.73 9.57 13.86
CA GLU A 264 0.40 9.81 15.28
C GLU A 264 -0.11 11.25 15.52
N ALA A 265 0.37 12.24 14.73
CA ALA A 265 -0.09 13.62 14.81
C ALA A 265 -1.46 13.85 14.16
N ALA A 266 -1.85 12.99 13.22
CA ALA A 266 -3.10 13.12 12.47
C ALA A 266 -4.33 12.72 13.30
N ASP A 267 -5.50 13.14 12.82
CA ASP A 267 -6.81 12.80 13.38
C ASP A 267 -7.57 11.83 12.46
N LEU A 268 -7.24 11.81 11.17
CA LEU A 268 -7.83 10.93 10.17
C LEU A 268 -6.83 10.57 9.07
N LEU A 269 -6.75 9.29 8.71
CA LEU A 269 -6.16 8.85 7.45
C LEU A 269 -7.22 8.82 6.37
N LEU A 270 -6.96 9.46 5.24
CA LEU A 270 -7.70 9.23 3.99
C LEU A 270 -6.81 8.48 3.01
N SER A 271 -7.12 7.24 2.73
CA SER A 271 -6.36 6.39 1.81
C SER A 271 -7.09 6.21 0.49
N LEU A 272 -6.37 6.41 -0.60
CA LEU A 272 -6.82 6.10 -1.96
C LEU A 272 -6.37 4.69 -2.39
N ASN A 273 -5.93 3.86 -1.45
CA ASN A 273 -5.49 2.51 -1.72
C ASN A 273 -5.76 1.60 -0.52
N THR A 274 -6.66 0.62 -0.70
CA THR A 274 -7.05 -0.35 0.34
C THR A 274 -5.86 -1.15 0.87
N THR A 275 -4.86 -1.38 0.05
CA THR A 275 -3.70 -2.24 0.36
C THR A 275 -2.44 -1.46 0.70
N ALA A 276 -2.55 -0.14 0.81
CA ALA A 276 -1.39 0.68 1.15
C ALA A 276 -0.83 0.33 2.53
N THR A 277 0.47 0.16 2.62
CA THR A 277 1.18 -0.04 3.91
C THR A 277 0.94 1.09 4.90
N THR A 278 0.59 2.28 4.41
CA THR A 278 0.15 3.42 5.23
C THR A 278 -1.13 3.14 6.01
N GLY A 279 -2.07 2.35 5.46
CA GLY A 279 -3.25 1.87 6.19
C GLY A 279 -2.85 1.00 7.39
N PHE A 280 -1.82 0.18 7.23
CA PHE A 280 -1.29 -0.65 8.31
C PHE A 280 -0.62 0.18 9.40
N THR A 281 0.10 1.22 8.99
CA THR A 281 0.70 2.19 9.93
C THR A 281 -0.39 2.92 10.71
N ALA A 282 -1.48 3.32 10.06
CA ALA A 282 -2.62 3.96 10.73
C ALA A 282 -3.27 3.06 11.77
N ILE A 283 -3.52 1.77 11.45
CA ILE A 283 -4.05 0.79 12.42
C ILE A 283 -3.13 0.67 13.64
N THR A 284 -1.82 0.63 13.41
CA THR A 284 -0.83 0.54 14.50
C THR A 284 -0.85 1.78 15.38
N ALA A 285 -1.00 2.96 14.77
CA ALA A 285 -1.11 4.25 15.47
C ALA A 285 -2.48 4.46 16.16
N GLY A 286 -3.47 3.61 15.92
CA GLY A 286 -4.84 3.82 16.37
C GLY A 286 -5.51 5.02 15.69
N LEU A 287 -5.07 5.34 14.48
CA LEU A 287 -5.59 6.44 13.67
C LEU A 287 -6.85 5.98 12.92
N PRO A 288 -8.01 6.65 13.11
CA PRO A 288 -9.17 6.39 12.28
C PRO A 288 -8.85 6.54 10.80
N ALA A 289 -9.40 5.65 9.98
CA ALA A 289 -9.09 5.61 8.55
C ALA A 289 -10.36 5.54 7.70
N VAL A 290 -10.36 6.30 6.60
CA VAL A 290 -11.29 6.21 5.48
C VAL A 290 -10.53 5.70 4.27
N VAL A 291 -11.07 4.69 3.62
CA VAL A 291 -10.53 4.12 2.38
C VAL A 291 -11.52 4.39 1.26
N VAL A 292 -11.04 5.08 0.23
CA VAL A 292 -11.84 5.32 -0.98
C VAL A 292 -11.80 4.09 -1.86
N MET A 293 -12.99 3.63 -2.26
CA MET A 293 -13.19 2.42 -3.04
C MET A 293 -13.95 2.72 -4.34
N ASN A 294 -13.92 1.82 -5.27
CA ASN A 294 -14.72 1.88 -6.47
C ASN A 294 -15.25 0.49 -6.84
N SER A 295 -16.44 0.18 -6.37
CA SER A 295 -17.12 -1.07 -6.70
C SER A 295 -18.06 -0.93 -7.90
N HIS A 296 -18.19 0.27 -8.48
CA HIS A 296 -19.12 0.52 -9.56
C HIS A 296 -18.72 -0.23 -10.84
N ALA A 297 -19.57 -1.11 -11.31
CA ALA A 297 -19.38 -1.93 -12.50
C ALA A 297 -20.27 -1.54 -13.69
N GLY A 298 -21.23 -0.63 -13.49
CA GLY A 298 -22.18 -0.17 -14.51
C GLY A 298 -21.59 0.86 -15.48
N SER A 299 -22.45 1.42 -16.32
CA SER A 299 -22.10 2.51 -17.22
C SER A 299 -21.85 3.84 -16.48
N ALA A 300 -21.24 4.81 -17.16
CA ALA A 300 -21.09 6.16 -16.63
C ALA A 300 -22.44 6.84 -16.33
N ASP A 301 -23.45 6.58 -17.16
CA ASP A 301 -24.80 7.11 -16.95
C ASP A 301 -25.49 6.50 -15.72
N GLU A 302 -25.33 5.20 -15.49
CA GLU A 302 -25.81 4.54 -14.28
C GLU A 302 -25.11 5.08 -13.03
N LEU A 303 -23.80 5.40 -13.13
CA LEU A 303 -23.06 6.00 -12.02
C LEU A 303 -23.64 7.38 -11.66
N VAL A 304 -23.94 8.22 -12.67
CA VAL A 304 -24.59 9.53 -12.44
C VAL A 304 -25.97 9.36 -11.82
N GLN A 305 -26.76 8.43 -12.32
CA GLN A 305 -28.12 8.14 -11.78
C GLN A 305 -28.07 7.61 -10.34
N ALA A 306 -27.06 6.80 -10.02
CA ALA A 306 -26.85 6.28 -8.67
C ALA A 306 -26.38 7.36 -7.67
N ARG A 307 -26.10 8.57 -8.12
CA ARG A 307 -25.63 9.70 -7.30
C ARG A 307 -26.55 10.94 -7.43
N PRO A 308 -27.83 10.84 -7.00
CA PRO A 308 -28.79 11.94 -7.15
C PRO A 308 -28.39 13.23 -6.42
N GLY A 309 -27.62 13.09 -5.33
CA GLY A 309 -27.05 14.20 -4.56
C GLY A 309 -25.73 14.77 -5.11
N ALA A 310 -25.24 14.29 -6.27
CA ALA A 310 -24.01 14.79 -6.84
C ALA A 310 -24.06 16.29 -7.14
N SER A 311 -23.00 17.01 -6.79
CA SER A 311 -22.86 18.43 -7.12
C SER A 311 -22.84 18.66 -8.64
N ASP A 312 -23.19 19.86 -9.08
CA ASP A 312 -23.13 20.22 -10.51
C ASP A 312 -21.71 20.05 -11.07
N GLY A 313 -20.69 20.35 -10.26
CA GLY A 313 -19.30 20.13 -10.61
C GLY A 313 -18.97 18.65 -10.85
N LEU A 314 -19.47 17.77 -9.99
CA LEU A 314 -19.30 16.32 -10.16
C LEU A 314 -20.07 15.81 -11.38
N ARG A 315 -21.30 16.28 -11.63
CA ARG A 315 -22.09 15.91 -12.82
C ARG A 315 -21.37 16.30 -14.11
N ALA A 316 -20.87 17.54 -14.16
CA ALA A 316 -20.09 18.01 -15.30
C ALA A 316 -18.81 17.19 -15.52
N TRP A 317 -18.12 16.83 -14.43
CA TRP A 317 -16.95 15.99 -14.46
C TRP A 317 -17.26 14.58 -14.97
N LEU A 318 -18.35 13.95 -14.50
CA LEU A 318 -18.77 12.63 -14.95
C LEU A 318 -19.12 12.61 -16.43
N ALA A 319 -19.84 13.62 -16.92
CA ALA A 319 -20.17 13.75 -18.34
C ALA A 319 -18.91 13.84 -19.21
N ASP A 320 -17.92 14.63 -18.79
CA ASP A 320 -16.64 14.76 -19.46
C ASP A 320 -15.76 13.50 -19.36
N ALA A 321 -15.86 12.76 -18.27
CA ALA A 321 -15.11 11.54 -18.03
C ALA A 321 -15.76 10.27 -18.57
N ALA A 322 -17.02 10.33 -19.02
CA ALA A 322 -17.77 9.16 -19.55
C ALA A 322 -17.01 8.33 -20.61
N PRO A 323 -16.26 8.94 -21.56
CA PRO A 323 -15.47 8.17 -22.53
C PRO A 323 -14.33 7.35 -21.91
N LEU A 324 -13.97 7.63 -20.64
CA LEU A 324 -12.91 6.92 -19.92
C LEU A 324 -13.45 5.74 -19.09
N HIS A 325 -14.77 5.57 -19.06
CA HIS A 325 -15.40 4.45 -18.36
C HIS A 325 -15.03 3.09 -19.01
N PRO A 326 -14.84 2.00 -18.25
CA PRO A 326 -14.97 1.92 -16.79
C PRO A 326 -13.79 2.59 -16.09
N PHE A 327 -14.10 3.37 -15.05
CA PHE A 327 -13.11 4.04 -14.23
C PHE A 327 -12.33 3.05 -13.35
N ARG A 328 -11.77 2.02 -13.95
CA ARG A 328 -10.92 1.04 -13.26
C ARG A 328 -9.58 1.67 -12.91
N LEU A 329 -9.67 2.67 -12.07
CA LEU A 329 -8.53 3.33 -11.50
C LEU A 329 -8.16 2.67 -10.20
N TRP A 330 -6.87 2.71 -10.03
CA TRP A 330 -6.39 2.48 -8.69
C TRP A 330 -7.12 3.42 -7.71
N PRO A 331 -7.29 3.03 -6.51
CA PRO A 331 -7.10 1.71 -5.87
C PRO A 331 -8.21 0.76 -6.17
N LEU A 332 -8.95 1.07 -6.95
CA LEU A 332 -10.35 0.94 -7.25
C LEU A 332 -10.58 -0.40 -7.91
N GLY A 333 -9.77 -0.71 -8.91
CA GLY A 333 -9.79 -2.00 -9.53
C GLY A 333 -9.16 -3.09 -8.67
N LEU A 334 -8.22 -2.75 -7.80
CA LEU A 334 -7.62 -3.69 -6.87
C LEU A 334 -8.61 -4.27 -5.85
N PHE A 335 -9.66 -3.54 -5.53
CA PHE A 335 -10.66 -4.04 -4.59
C PHE A 335 -11.44 -5.21 -5.17
N GLY A 336 -11.90 -5.14 -6.42
CA GLY A 336 -12.59 -6.25 -7.09
C GLY A 336 -11.73 -7.52 -7.15
N PHE A 337 -10.49 -7.39 -7.52
CA PHE A 337 -9.49 -8.46 -7.50
C PHE A 337 -9.31 -9.06 -6.10
N LEU A 338 -9.34 -8.25 -5.07
CA LEU A 338 -9.14 -8.65 -3.68
C LEU A 338 -10.42 -9.03 -2.96
N THR A 339 -11.60 -8.89 -3.57
CA THR A 339 -12.86 -9.24 -2.91
C THR A 339 -12.82 -10.62 -2.26
N PRO A 340 -12.35 -11.71 -2.91
CA PRO A 340 -12.31 -13.03 -2.27
C PRO A 340 -11.34 -13.12 -1.07
N VAL A 341 -10.40 -12.20 -0.99
CA VAL A 341 -9.39 -12.17 0.10
C VAL A 341 -9.86 -11.26 1.25
N LEU A 342 -10.60 -10.21 0.92
CA LEU A 342 -11.10 -9.22 1.89
C LEU A 342 -12.48 -9.58 2.44
N GLU A 343 -13.22 -10.46 1.78
CA GLU A 343 -14.47 -11.01 2.28
C GLU A 343 -14.21 -11.73 3.62
N ASP A 344 -15.00 -11.37 4.63
CA ASP A 344 -14.80 -11.85 6.01
C ASP A 344 -13.42 -11.61 6.63
N ASN A 345 -12.61 -10.78 6.02
CA ASN A 345 -11.32 -10.41 6.58
C ASN A 345 -11.51 -9.33 7.66
N PRO A 346 -11.13 -9.59 8.92
CA PRO A 346 -11.29 -8.62 10.01
C PRO A 346 -10.53 -7.31 9.77
N PHE A 347 -9.60 -7.28 8.83
CA PHE A 347 -8.95 -6.05 8.39
C PHE A 347 -9.95 -5.05 7.80
N ALA A 348 -10.95 -5.51 7.05
CA ALA A 348 -11.96 -4.64 6.44
C ALA A 348 -12.82 -3.88 7.49
N GLU A 349 -12.83 -4.33 8.74
CA GLU A 349 -13.49 -3.65 9.84
C GLU A 349 -12.66 -2.50 10.44
N THR A 350 -11.37 -2.42 10.13
CA THR A 350 -10.42 -1.46 10.73
C THR A 350 -10.44 -0.07 10.09
N PHE A 351 -11.23 0.12 9.06
CA PHE A 351 -11.45 1.39 8.36
C PHE A 351 -12.91 1.57 7.96
N ARG A 352 -13.26 2.76 7.50
CA ARG A 352 -14.53 3.03 6.82
C ARG A 352 -14.28 3.09 5.33
N ALA A 353 -15.02 2.29 4.57
CA ALA A 353 -15.01 2.36 3.12
C ALA A 353 -16.01 3.40 2.63
N VAL A 354 -15.60 4.20 1.64
CA VAL A 354 -16.47 5.17 0.96
C VAL A 354 -16.26 5.01 -0.53
N GLU A 355 -17.34 4.94 -1.28
CA GLU A 355 -17.27 4.87 -2.73
C GLU A 355 -16.72 6.17 -3.34
N LEU A 356 -15.88 6.04 -4.34
CA LEU A 356 -15.41 7.16 -5.14
C LEU A 356 -16.63 7.92 -5.71
N LEU A 357 -16.54 9.24 -5.72
CA LEU A 357 -17.56 10.14 -6.23
C LEU A 357 -18.87 10.17 -5.39
N ASP A 358 -18.89 9.54 -4.22
CA ASP A 358 -19.95 9.73 -3.24
C ASP A 358 -19.57 10.85 -2.27
N GLU A 359 -19.87 12.09 -2.69
CA GLU A 359 -19.47 13.31 -1.95
C GLU A 359 -20.14 13.37 -0.58
N GLU A 360 -21.42 13.00 -0.48
CA GLU A 360 -22.17 13.05 0.78
C GLU A 360 -21.62 12.02 1.77
N ALA A 361 -21.52 10.76 1.35
CA ALA A 361 -20.96 9.70 2.21
C ALA A 361 -19.53 10.01 2.64
N MET A 362 -18.70 10.61 1.76
CA MET A 362 -17.35 11.04 2.10
C MET A 362 -17.35 12.10 3.19
N VAL A 363 -18.16 13.16 3.02
CA VAL A 363 -18.25 14.26 3.99
C VAL A 363 -18.82 13.77 5.31
N GLU A 364 -19.90 12.99 5.30
CA GLU A 364 -20.53 12.45 6.51
C GLU A 364 -19.58 11.55 7.28
N THR A 365 -18.92 10.61 6.58
CA THR A 365 -17.98 9.66 7.20
C THR A 365 -16.77 10.38 7.79
N CYS A 366 -16.15 11.29 7.03
CA CYS A 366 -15.02 12.06 7.53
C CYS A 366 -15.42 12.96 8.70
N ARG A 367 -16.59 13.59 8.63
CA ARG A 367 -17.10 14.45 9.72
C ARG A 367 -17.34 13.65 11.00
N ALA A 368 -17.99 12.49 10.90
CA ALA A 368 -18.19 11.61 12.03
C ALA A 368 -16.85 11.20 12.68
N LEU A 369 -15.86 10.77 11.90
CA LEU A 369 -14.58 10.35 12.45
C LEU A 369 -13.71 11.50 13.00
N LEU A 370 -13.89 12.74 12.51
CA LEU A 370 -13.13 13.90 12.96
C LEU A 370 -13.74 14.63 14.16
N PHE A 371 -15.08 14.59 14.30
CA PHE A 371 -15.78 15.46 15.26
C PHE A 371 -16.74 14.71 16.18
N ASP A 372 -16.96 13.40 15.99
CA ASP A 372 -17.70 12.54 16.92
C ASP A 372 -16.73 11.56 17.57
N ASP A 373 -16.41 11.83 18.82
CA ASP A 373 -15.48 11.01 19.61
C ASP A 373 -15.96 9.57 19.76
N SER A 374 -17.27 9.33 19.79
CA SER A 374 -17.85 7.98 19.92
C SER A 374 -17.66 7.16 18.64
N ALA A 375 -17.86 7.77 17.47
CA ALA A 375 -17.62 7.14 16.17
C ALA A 375 -16.14 6.79 15.97
N ALA A 376 -15.25 7.73 16.34
CA ALA A 376 -13.81 7.52 16.29
C ALA A 376 -13.36 6.42 17.29
N ALA A 377 -13.88 6.42 18.51
CA ALA A 377 -13.57 5.39 19.53
C ALA A 377 -14.01 4.01 19.05
N ALA A 378 -15.23 3.88 18.56
CA ALA A 378 -15.75 2.61 18.04
C ALA A 378 -14.91 2.03 16.90
N LEU A 379 -14.27 2.89 16.08
CA LEU A 379 -13.34 2.42 15.03
C LEU A 379 -12.00 2.00 15.65
N ARG A 380 -11.47 2.76 16.61
CA ARG A 380 -10.24 2.39 17.32
C ARG A 380 -10.38 1.06 18.05
N ASP A 381 -11.51 0.79 18.69
CA ASP A 381 -11.77 -0.51 19.34
C ASP A 381 -11.71 -1.68 18.35
N ARG A 382 -12.17 -1.50 17.11
CA ARG A 382 -12.03 -2.53 16.07
C ARG A 382 -10.56 -2.70 15.64
N GLN A 383 -9.84 -1.59 15.50
CA GLN A 383 -8.40 -1.62 15.21
C GLN A 383 -7.63 -2.33 16.33
N ASP A 384 -7.99 -2.10 17.60
CA ASP A 384 -7.36 -2.75 18.75
C ASP A 384 -7.60 -4.27 18.74
N ARG A 385 -8.83 -4.71 18.55
CA ARG A 385 -9.15 -6.15 18.42
C ARG A 385 -8.40 -6.80 17.25
N TYR A 386 -8.26 -6.10 16.13
CA TYR A 386 -7.48 -6.59 15.00
C TYR A 386 -6.00 -6.69 15.34
N ARG A 387 -5.41 -5.67 15.99
CA ARG A 387 -4.00 -5.70 16.44
C ARG A 387 -3.71 -6.85 17.40
N GLU A 388 -4.62 -7.16 18.30
CA GLU A 388 -4.49 -8.31 19.21
C GLU A 388 -4.40 -9.63 18.43
N ARG A 389 -5.28 -9.82 17.44
CA ARG A 389 -5.23 -11.00 16.55
C ARG A 389 -3.90 -11.11 15.80
N VAL A 390 -3.41 -9.98 15.29
CA VAL A 390 -2.14 -9.94 14.54
C VAL A 390 -0.94 -10.21 15.43
N ARG A 391 -0.94 -9.73 16.68
CA ARG A 391 0.15 -10.00 17.63
C ARG A 391 0.29 -11.46 18.02
N ALA A 392 -0.78 -12.24 17.87
CA ALA A 392 -0.76 -13.68 18.12
C ALA A 392 -0.14 -14.49 16.94
N LEU A 393 0.15 -13.84 15.81
CA LEU A 393 0.75 -14.49 14.65
C LEU A 393 2.26 -14.66 14.83
N PRO A 394 2.85 -15.62 14.09
CA PRO A 394 4.31 -15.74 13.99
C PRO A 394 4.95 -14.42 13.59
N GLY A 395 6.13 -14.14 14.13
CA GLY A 395 6.96 -13.06 13.65
C GLY A 395 7.54 -13.35 12.24
N PRO A 396 8.06 -12.31 11.55
CA PRO A 396 8.54 -12.47 10.18
C PRO A 396 9.62 -13.55 10.00
N ALA A 397 10.60 -13.63 10.93
CA ALA A 397 11.66 -14.64 10.87
C ALA A 397 11.17 -16.06 11.14
N GLU A 398 10.21 -16.23 12.05
CA GLU A 398 9.61 -17.52 12.36
C GLU A 398 8.83 -18.08 11.18
N ALA A 399 7.95 -17.24 10.59
CA ALA A 399 7.19 -17.60 9.39
C ALA A 399 8.11 -17.96 8.23
N PHE A 400 9.19 -17.22 8.04
CA PHE A 400 10.20 -17.48 7.01
C PHE A 400 10.87 -18.85 7.22
N ARG A 401 11.36 -19.14 8.43
CA ARG A 401 12.03 -20.40 8.75
C ARG A 401 11.12 -21.62 8.64
N GLY A 402 9.82 -21.43 8.80
CA GLY A 402 8.84 -22.47 8.56
C GLY A 402 8.83 -23.00 7.11
N TRP A 403 9.53 -22.33 6.18
CA TRP A 403 9.63 -22.72 4.77
C TRP A 403 11.03 -23.21 4.34
N LEU A 404 12.03 -23.11 5.18
CA LEU A 404 13.35 -23.68 4.97
C LEU A 404 13.40 -25.16 5.40
#